data_cd2b40c8f4025caa8226f5106026d92a
#
_entry.id   cd2b40c8f4025caa8226f5106026d92a
#
_cell.length_a   1.000
_cell.length_b   1.000
_cell.length_c   1.000
_cell.angle_alpha   90.00
_cell.angle_beta   90.00
_cell.angle_gamma   90.00
#
_symmetry.space_group_name_H-M   'P 1'
#
loop_
_entity.id
_entity.type
_entity.pdbx_description
1 polymer ?
#
loop_
_entity_poly.entity_id
_entity_poly.type
_entity_poly.pdbx_seq_one_letter_code
_entity_poly.pdbx_strand_id
1 'polypeptide(L)'
;MVINELEPISEPSKTPQEVKIILGDSTKVLKIGIAILTLEEMIFFLRANQDVFAWKHEDMPVIDRKIIQHRLNVNLECKPVQQKQRIFAPKRNKTVTKEVEKLLEADFISEVFYPDWLANVVMVKKSNGKWRMCVDFTELNKACPKDSFPLPRID
;
A
#
# COMPACT_ATOMS: atom_id res chain seq x y z
N MET A 1 8.82 -43.28 -23.21
CA MET A 1 9.05 -42.05 -22.44
C MET A 1 7.71 -41.70 -21.78
N VAL A 2 7.54 -42.12 -20.52
CA VAL A 2 6.26 -41.97 -19.79
C VAL A 2 6.25 -40.59 -19.18
N ILE A 3 5.32 -39.77 -19.62
CA ILE A 3 5.06 -38.46 -19.00
C ILE A 3 4.25 -38.78 -17.74
N ASN A 4 4.85 -38.65 -16.56
CA ASN A 4 4.14 -38.66 -15.30
C ASN A 4 3.14 -37.52 -15.31
N GLU A 5 1.85 -37.82 -15.28
CA GLU A 5 0.78 -36.88 -14.98
C GLU A 5 1.06 -36.32 -13.59
N LEU A 6 1.30 -35.01 -13.53
CA LEU A 6 1.35 -34.26 -12.28
C LEU A 6 -0.05 -34.31 -11.68
N GLU A 7 -0.17 -34.87 -10.48
CA GLU A 7 -1.42 -34.85 -9.73
C GLU A 7 -1.91 -33.40 -9.58
N PRO A 8 -3.21 -33.15 -9.72
CA PRO A 8 -3.74 -31.81 -9.57
C PRO A 8 -3.48 -31.29 -8.17
N ILE A 9 -2.81 -30.15 -8.06
CA ILE A 9 -2.58 -29.43 -6.82
C ILE A 9 -3.96 -29.18 -6.18
N SER A 10 -4.18 -29.76 -5.00
CA SER A 10 -5.42 -29.58 -4.22
C SER A 10 -5.68 -28.09 -4.02
N GLU A 11 -6.94 -27.64 -4.21
CA GLU A 11 -7.32 -26.25 -3.99
C GLU A 11 -6.86 -25.76 -2.60
N PRO A 12 -6.23 -24.57 -2.51
CA PRO A 12 -5.74 -24.07 -1.23
C PRO A 12 -6.90 -23.88 -0.26
N SER A 13 -6.74 -24.36 0.96
CA SER A 13 -7.70 -24.18 2.05
C SER A 13 -8.09 -22.70 2.18
N LYS A 14 -9.39 -22.43 2.26
CA LYS A 14 -9.96 -21.06 2.26
C LYS A 14 -9.58 -20.23 3.49
N THR A 15 -9.02 -20.80 4.55
CA THR A 15 -8.67 -20.10 5.78
C THR A 15 -7.17 -20.12 6.03
N PRO A 16 -6.47 -18.98 5.87
CA PRO A 16 -5.05 -18.90 6.17
C PRO A 16 -4.80 -19.05 7.68
N GLN A 17 -3.70 -19.73 8.03
CA GLN A 17 -3.27 -19.89 9.41
C GLN A 17 -2.56 -18.62 9.90
N GLU A 18 -2.91 -18.14 11.09
CA GLU A 18 -2.23 -17.04 11.75
C GLU A 18 -1.00 -17.54 12.51
N VAL A 19 0.16 -16.99 12.18
CA VAL A 19 1.44 -17.36 12.81
C VAL A 19 2.07 -16.14 13.46
N LYS A 20 2.41 -16.27 14.74
CA LYS A 20 3.15 -15.25 15.49
C LYS A 20 4.62 -15.30 15.06
N ILE A 21 5.13 -14.20 14.52
CA ILE A 21 6.50 -14.12 14.02
C ILE A 21 7.48 -13.78 15.14
N ILE A 22 7.11 -12.84 16.00
CA ILE A 22 7.94 -12.45 17.15
C ILE A 22 7.43 -13.15 18.40
N LEU A 23 8.32 -13.92 19.04
CA LEU A 23 8.02 -14.57 20.31
C LEU A 23 7.82 -13.50 21.40
N GLY A 24 6.64 -13.49 22.01
CA GLY A 24 6.28 -12.52 23.06
C GLY A 24 5.45 -11.31 22.58
N ASP A 25 5.35 -11.06 21.27
CA ASP A 25 4.51 -10.01 20.72
C ASP A 25 3.33 -10.59 19.92
N SER A 26 2.15 -10.56 20.52
CA SER A 26 0.91 -11.09 19.91
C SER A 26 0.33 -10.19 18.81
N THR A 27 0.85 -8.98 18.64
CA THR A 27 0.36 -8.03 17.62
C THR A 27 0.98 -8.26 16.25
N LYS A 28 2.16 -8.93 16.20
CA LYS A 28 2.92 -9.19 14.98
C LYS A 28 2.63 -10.58 14.44
N VAL A 29 1.55 -10.67 13.69
CA VAL A 29 1.00 -11.93 13.14
C VAL A 29 1.00 -11.88 11.62
N LEU A 30 1.52 -12.93 10.98
CA LEU A 30 1.39 -13.15 9.54
C LEU A 30 0.36 -14.24 9.26
N LYS A 31 -0.31 -14.12 8.11
CA LYS A 31 -1.26 -15.12 7.61
C LYS A 31 -0.58 -15.95 6.53
N ILE A 32 -0.46 -17.23 6.78
CA ILE A 32 0.18 -18.18 5.85
C ILE A 32 -0.90 -19.08 5.27
N GLY A 33 -0.87 -19.31 3.94
CA GLY A 33 -1.76 -20.27 3.27
C GLY A 33 -1.42 -21.69 3.69
N ILE A 34 -2.45 -22.53 3.96
CA ILE A 34 -2.27 -23.88 4.50
C ILE A 34 -1.78 -24.90 3.45
N ALA A 35 -1.85 -24.57 2.17
CA ALA A 35 -1.41 -25.46 1.08
C ALA A 35 0.13 -25.57 0.92
N ILE A 36 0.91 -25.03 1.85
CA ILE A 36 2.38 -25.09 1.80
C ILE A 36 2.82 -26.38 2.47
N LEU A 37 3.43 -27.28 1.70
CA LEU A 37 3.89 -28.62 2.14
C LEU A 37 4.92 -28.57 3.27
N THR A 38 5.59 -27.44 3.49
CA THR A 38 6.66 -27.22 4.47
C THR A 38 6.36 -26.04 5.39
N LEU A 39 5.17 -26.07 6.00
CA LEU A 39 4.70 -24.96 6.86
C LEU A 39 5.70 -24.65 8.00
N GLU A 40 6.31 -25.66 8.61
CA GLU A 40 7.27 -25.49 9.69
C GLU A 40 8.56 -24.80 9.22
N GLU A 41 9.07 -25.18 8.05
CA GLU A 41 10.24 -24.53 7.44
C GLU A 41 9.94 -23.07 7.08
N MET A 42 8.75 -22.81 6.55
CA MET A 42 8.31 -21.44 6.28
C MET A 42 8.22 -20.60 7.56
N ILE A 43 7.66 -21.15 8.63
CA ILE A 43 7.58 -20.46 9.92
C ILE A 43 8.98 -20.17 10.46
N PHE A 44 9.89 -21.14 10.38
CA PHE A 44 11.28 -20.98 10.78
C PHE A 44 11.97 -19.87 9.96
N PHE A 45 11.83 -19.91 8.63
CA PHE A 45 12.37 -18.88 7.73
C PHE A 45 11.85 -17.49 8.05
N LEU A 46 10.53 -17.33 8.24
CA LEU A 46 9.91 -16.05 8.56
C LEU A 46 10.38 -15.49 9.91
N ARG A 47 10.60 -16.36 10.89
CA ARG A 47 11.15 -15.97 12.20
C ARG A 47 12.61 -15.59 12.15
N ALA A 48 13.40 -16.29 11.32
CA ALA A 48 14.81 -15.97 11.12
C ALA A 48 15.02 -14.62 10.41
N ASN A 49 14.03 -14.18 9.61
CA ASN A 49 14.08 -12.94 8.84
C ASN A 49 12.99 -11.95 9.28
N GLN A 50 12.71 -11.89 10.57
CA GLN A 50 11.65 -11.01 11.11
C GLN A 50 11.95 -9.50 10.94
N ASP A 51 13.21 -9.15 10.79
CA ASP A 51 13.74 -7.80 10.58
C ASP A 51 13.41 -7.20 9.20
N VAL A 52 13.09 -8.05 8.22
CA VAL A 52 12.69 -7.56 6.88
C VAL A 52 11.22 -7.12 6.81
N PHE A 53 10.44 -7.37 7.86
CA PHE A 53 9.03 -6.98 7.89
C PHE A 53 8.83 -5.60 8.51
N ALA A 54 8.16 -4.71 7.76
CA ALA A 54 7.69 -3.43 8.27
C ALA A 54 6.33 -3.60 8.96
N TRP A 55 6.26 -3.40 10.25
CA TRP A 55 5.02 -3.47 11.05
C TRP A 55 4.36 -2.11 11.23
N LYS A 56 5.16 -1.04 11.09
CA LYS A 56 4.75 0.37 11.12
C LYS A 56 5.37 1.11 9.95
N HIS A 57 4.87 2.30 9.67
CA HIS A 57 5.45 3.17 8.64
C HIS A 57 6.91 3.52 8.92
N GLU A 58 7.27 3.69 10.17
CA GLU A 58 8.64 3.99 10.63
C GLU A 58 9.62 2.85 10.36
N ASP A 59 9.13 1.60 10.25
CA ASP A 59 9.95 0.43 9.96
C ASP A 59 10.31 0.32 8.46
N MET A 60 9.71 1.16 7.60
CA MET A 60 9.98 1.16 6.16
C MET A 60 11.13 2.11 5.84
N PRO A 61 12.35 1.62 5.52
CA PRO A 61 13.46 2.48 5.14
C PRO A 61 13.10 3.22 3.85
N VAL A 62 13.27 4.54 3.87
CA VAL A 62 13.14 5.36 2.67
C VAL A 62 14.33 5.06 1.75
N ILE A 63 14.06 4.70 0.51
CA ILE A 63 15.11 4.55 -0.50
C ILE A 63 15.71 5.94 -0.78
N ASP A 64 17.05 6.05 -0.70
CA ASP A 64 17.74 7.31 -0.97
C ASP A 64 17.37 7.79 -2.39
N ARG A 65 16.92 9.03 -2.50
CA ARG A 65 16.56 9.68 -3.77
C ARG A 65 17.69 9.68 -4.81
N LYS A 66 18.95 9.53 -4.36
CA LYS A 66 20.10 9.36 -5.25
C LYS A 66 20.12 8.01 -5.94
N ILE A 67 19.52 6.98 -5.34
CA ILE A 67 19.46 5.64 -5.91
C ILE A 67 18.33 5.57 -6.93
N ILE A 68 17.12 5.96 -6.52
CA ILE A 68 15.95 5.98 -7.39
C ILE A 68 14.96 7.05 -6.95
N GLN A 69 14.41 7.76 -7.90
CA GLN A 69 13.33 8.71 -7.70
C GLN A 69 12.33 8.58 -8.84
N HIS A 70 11.08 8.29 -8.52
CA HIS A 70 10.00 8.32 -9.50
C HIS A 70 9.60 9.77 -9.77
N ARG A 71 9.58 10.17 -11.04
CA ARG A 71 9.04 11.45 -11.50
C ARG A 71 7.79 11.19 -12.32
N LEU A 72 6.73 11.92 -12.01
CA LEU A 72 5.52 11.86 -12.82
C LEU A 72 5.80 12.42 -14.22
N ASN A 73 5.39 11.67 -15.25
CA ASN A 73 5.51 12.10 -16.63
C ASN A 73 4.29 12.97 -16.99
N VAL A 74 4.27 14.20 -16.49
CA VAL A 74 3.19 15.16 -16.75
C VAL A 74 3.46 15.85 -18.09
N ASN A 75 2.47 15.85 -18.98
CA ASN A 75 2.54 16.61 -20.21
C ASN A 75 2.55 18.12 -19.90
N LEU A 76 3.63 18.80 -20.26
CA LEU A 76 3.86 20.23 -19.97
C LEU A 76 2.90 21.15 -20.75
N GLU A 77 2.22 20.67 -21.78
CA GLU A 77 1.19 21.42 -22.52
C GLU A 77 -0.14 21.43 -21.76
N CYS A 78 -0.33 20.51 -20.82
CA CYS A 78 -1.53 20.48 -19.97
C CYS A 78 -1.45 21.55 -18.89
N LYS A 79 -2.47 22.39 -18.84
CA LYS A 79 -2.57 23.41 -17.76
C LYS A 79 -2.83 22.72 -16.42
N PRO A 80 -2.08 23.08 -15.36
CA PRO A 80 -2.34 22.61 -14.02
C PRO A 80 -3.76 22.93 -13.56
N VAL A 81 -4.37 22.00 -12.84
CA VAL A 81 -5.72 22.14 -12.31
C VAL A 81 -5.68 22.19 -10.79
N GLN A 82 -6.27 23.24 -10.24
CA GLN A 82 -6.51 23.38 -8.82
C GLN A 82 -7.97 23.07 -8.52
N GLN A 83 -8.24 21.88 -8.00
CA GLN A 83 -9.60 21.49 -7.63
C GLN A 83 -10.14 22.40 -6.52
N LYS A 84 -11.39 22.86 -6.64
CA LYS A 84 -12.04 23.63 -5.58
C LYS A 84 -12.13 22.78 -4.31
N GLN A 85 -11.71 23.35 -3.17
CA GLN A 85 -11.70 22.66 -1.88
C GLN A 85 -13.08 22.10 -1.53
N ARG A 86 -13.11 20.80 -1.17
CA ARG A 86 -14.31 20.15 -0.64
C ARG A 86 -14.48 20.47 0.84
N ILE A 87 -15.69 20.84 1.23
CA ILE A 87 -16.03 21.08 2.64
C ILE A 87 -16.52 19.79 3.25
N PHE A 88 -15.91 19.38 4.35
CA PHE A 88 -16.32 18.21 5.13
C PHE A 88 -16.99 18.62 6.44
N ALA A 89 -17.87 17.75 6.94
CA ALA A 89 -18.39 17.91 8.29
C ALA A 89 -17.25 17.83 9.34
N PRO A 90 -17.36 18.53 10.49
CA PRO A 90 -16.28 18.64 11.49
C PRO A 90 -15.67 17.30 11.92
N LYS A 91 -16.50 16.26 12.04
CA LYS A 91 -16.03 14.90 12.39
C LYS A 91 -15.07 14.32 11.33
N ARG A 92 -15.35 14.55 10.04
CA ARG A 92 -14.47 14.10 8.94
C ARG A 92 -13.19 14.90 8.89
N ASN A 93 -13.27 16.22 9.10
CA ASN A 93 -12.08 17.07 9.16
C ASN A 93 -11.09 16.58 10.20
N LYS A 94 -11.56 16.29 11.43
CA LYS A 94 -10.70 15.72 12.47
C LYS A 94 -10.02 14.41 12.05
N THR A 95 -10.70 13.57 11.27
CA THR A 95 -10.13 12.32 10.77
C THR A 95 -9.08 12.59 9.69
N VAL A 96 -9.34 13.54 8.78
CA VAL A 96 -8.36 13.95 7.76
C VAL A 96 -7.11 14.51 8.43
N THR A 97 -7.25 15.44 9.39
CA THR A 97 -6.13 16.02 10.13
C THR A 97 -5.24 14.94 10.75
N LYS A 98 -5.84 13.98 11.46
CA LYS A 98 -5.09 12.87 12.07
C LYS A 98 -4.33 12.01 11.06
N GLU A 99 -4.91 11.74 9.89
CA GLU A 99 -4.21 10.96 8.86
C GLU A 99 -3.09 11.78 8.20
N VAL A 100 -3.28 13.08 8.00
CA VAL A 100 -2.23 13.99 7.49
C VAL A 100 -1.08 14.08 8.50
N GLU A 101 -1.36 14.28 9.78
CA GLU A 101 -0.35 14.32 10.85
C GLU A 101 0.52 13.06 10.85
N LYS A 102 -0.08 11.87 10.79
CA LYS A 102 0.67 10.60 10.70
C LYS A 102 1.57 10.51 9.48
N LEU A 103 1.11 11.00 8.32
CA LEU A 103 1.90 10.97 7.10
C LEU A 103 3.06 11.96 7.14
N LEU A 104 2.86 13.12 7.80
CA LEU A 104 3.93 14.11 8.04
C LEU A 104 4.96 13.55 9.02
N GLU A 105 4.53 12.96 10.14
CA GLU A 105 5.41 12.35 11.14
C GLU A 105 6.25 11.21 10.56
N ALA A 106 5.71 10.50 9.57
CA ALA A 106 6.39 9.40 8.89
C ALA A 106 7.18 9.83 7.63
N ASP A 107 7.36 11.12 7.37
CA ASP A 107 8.04 11.69 6.19
C ASP A 107 7.49 11.23 4.82
N PHE A 108 6.25 10.73 4.78
CA PHE A 108 5.60 10.35 3.52
C PHE A 108 5.11 11.53 2.69
N ILE A 109 4.83 12.64 3.35
CA ILE A 109 4.41 13.91 2.73
C ILE A 109 5.15 15.07 3.36
N SER A 110 5.25 16.18 2.64
CA SER A 110 5.81 17.43 3.12
C SER A 110 4.91 18.61 2.74
N GLU A 111 5.01 19.69 3.47
CA GLU A 111 4.32 20.93 3.11
C GLU A 111 4.94 21.55 1.86
N VAL A 112 4.08 22.04 0.97
CA VAL A 112 4.48 22.73 -0.26
C VAL A 112 3.74 24.05 -0.34
N PHE A 113 4.45 25.13 -0.61
CA PHE A 113 3.90 26.45 -0.83
C PHE A 113 3.60 26.66 -2.31
N TYR A 114 2.44 27.21 -2.63
CA TYR A 114 2.00 27.57 -3.99
C TYR A 114 2.08 26.42 -5.01
N PRO A 115 1.44 25.27 -4.72
CA PRO A 115 1.45 24.16 -5.66
C PRO A 115 0.65 24.50 -6.93
N ASP A 116 1.17 24.07 -8.08
CA ASP A 116 0.48 24.20 -9.36
C ASP A 116 -0.74 23.29 -9.45
N TRP A 117 -0.61 22.06 -8.96
CA TRP A 117 -1.66 21.06 -8.93
C TRP A 117 -2.25 20.93 -7.54
N LEU A 118 -3.58 21.00 -7.44
CA LEU A 118 -4.30 20.74 -6.19
C LEU A 118 -5.35 19.66 -6.39
N ALA A 119 -5.27 18.59 -5.61
CA ALA A 119 -6.22 17.50 -5.59
C ALA A 119 -6.96 17.43 -4.25
N ASN A 120 -8.25 17.09 -4.29
CA ASN A 120 -9.04 16.94 -3.08
C ASN A 120 -8.80 15.62 -2.40
N VAL A 121 -8.89 15.62 -1.08
CA VAL A 121 -9.00 14.40 -0.28
C VAL A 121 -10.39 13.81 -0.42
N VAL A 122 -10.47 12.48 -0.50
CA VAL A 122 -11.71 11.69 -0.52
C VAL A 122 -11.69 10.71 0.65
N MET A 123 -12.70 10.77 1.49
CA MET A 123 -12.83 9.88 2.65
C MET A 123 -13.76 8.72 2.32
N VAL A 124 -13.24 7.50 2.34
CA VAL A 124 -13.97 6.26 2.07
C VAL A 124 -14.10 5.43 3.35
N LYS A 125 -15.29 4.98 3.68
CA LYS A 125 -15.53 4.11 4.81
C LYS A 125 -15.29 2.64 4.42
N LYS A 126 -14.39 1.96 5.13
CA LYS A 126 -14.13 0.52 4.96
C LYS A 126 -15.27 -0.31 5.56
N SER A 127 -15.37 -1.58 5.17
CA SER A 127 -16.34 -2.55 5.73
C SER A 127 -16.22 -2.70 7.25
N ASN A 128 -15.01 -2.58 7.79
CA ASN A 128 -14.75 -2.61 9.24
C ASN A 128 -15.07 -1.29 9.98
N GLY A 129 -15.73 -0.33 9.32
CA GLY A 129 -16.13 0.96 9.89
C GLY A 129 -15.04 2.02 9.98
N LYS A 130 -13.77 1.67 9.74
CA LYS A 130 -12.65 2.63 9.71
C LYS A 130 -12.67 3.48 8.44
N TRP A 131 -12.14 4.69 8.52
CA TRP A 131 -11.99 5.58 7.38
C TRP A 131 -10.67 5.32 6.65
N ARG A 132 -10.71 5.43 5.32
CA ARG A 132 -9.53 5.50 4.45
C ARG A 132 -9.50 6.86 3.81
N MET A 133 -8.38 7.55 3.92
CA MET A 133 -8.09 8.75 3.16
C MET A 133 -7.54 8.36 1.78
N CYS A 134 -8.09 8.94 0.74
CA CYS A 134 -7.64 8.82 -0.64
C CYS A 134 -7.46 10.23 -1.21
N VAL A 135 -6.72 10.34 -2.31
CA VAL A 135 -6.54 11.60 -3.03
C VAL A 135 -7.13 11.46 -4.43
N ASP A 136 -7.86 12.47 -4.88
CA ASP A 136 -8.52 12.50 -6.17
C ASP A 136 -7.55 13.00 -7.26
N PHE A 137 -6.73 12.10 -7.79
CA PHE A 137 -5.78 12.41 -8.85
C PHE A 137 -6.37 12.41 -10.26
N THR A 138 -7.70 12.50 -10.41
CA THR A 138 -8.37 12.40 -11.72
C THR A 138 -7.80 13.39 -12.73
N GLU A 139 -7.63 14.66 -12.37
CA GLU A 139 -7.14 15.68 -13.29
C GLU A 139 -5.64 15.50 -13.60
N LEU A 140 -4.83 15.16 -12.59
CA LEU A 140 -3.41 14.85 -12.79
C LEU A 140 -3.21 13.63 -13.68
N ASN A 141 -4.00 12.58 -13.49
CA ASN A 141 -3.95 11.37 -14.32
C ASN A 141 -4.32 11.62 -15.78
N LYS A 142 -5.17 12.62 -16.07
CA LYS A 142 -5.46 13.03 -17.46
C LYS A 142 -4.25 13.70 -18.12
N ALA A 143 -3.43 14.39 -17.35
CA ALA A 143 -2.22 15.05 -17.84
C ALA A 143 -1.02 14.10 -17.93
N CYS A 144 -1.07 12.94 -17.30
CA CYS A 144 -0.03 11.92 -17.38
C CYS A 144 -0.36 10.92 -18.51
N PRO A 145 0.51 10.69 -19.49
CA PRO A 145 0.35 9.60 -20.45
C PRO A 145 0.24 8.28 -19.69
N LYS A 146 -0.66 7.42 -20.16
CA LYS A 146 -0.76 6.08 -19.59
C LYS A 146 0.52 5.31 -19.85
N ASP A 147 0.94 4.52 -18.86
CA ASP A 147 2.04 3.59 -19.01
C ASP A 147 1.72 2.59 -20.13
N SER A 148 2.68 2.36 -21.02
CA SER A 148 2.55 1.40 -22.11
C SER A 148 2.65 -0.05 -21.65
N PHE A 149 3.12 -0.29 -20.43
CA PHE A 149 3.22 -1.63 -19.85
C PHE A 149 1.97 -1.96 -19.03
N PRO A 150 1.16 -2.93 -19.45
CA PRO A 150 0.06 -3.41 -18.62
C PRO A 150 0.63 -4.04 -17.34
N LEU A 151 -0.05 -3.82 -16.22
CA LEU A 151 0.28 -4.54 -14.98
C LEU A 151 0.20 -6.05 -15.25
N PRO A 152 1.15 -6.85 -14.73
CA PRO A 152 1.06 -8.30 -14.84
C PRO A 152 -0.26 -8.77 -14.22
N ARG A 153 -0.93 -9.70 -14.90
CA ARG A 153 -2.10 -10.36 -14.31
C ARG A 153 -1.60 -11.16 -13.11
N ILE A 154 -2.19 -10.91 -11.97
CA ILE A 154 -2.01 -11.73 -10.77
C ILE A 154 -3.16 -12.74 -10.82
N ASP A 155 -2.88 -13.90 -11.37
CA ASP A 155 -3.81 -15.04 -11.38
C ASP A 155 -3.70 -15.81 -10.06
#